data_43e5254e7ae4164459db06934bc9861f
#
_entry.id   43e5254e7ae4164459db06934bc9861f
#
_cell.length_a   1.000
_cell.length_b   1.000
_cell.length_c   1.000
_cell.angle_alpha   90.00
_cell.angle_beta   90.00
_cell.angle_gamma   90.00
#
_symmetry.space_group_name_H-M   'P 1'
#
loop_
_entity.id
_entity.type
_entity.pdbx_description
1 polymer ?
#
loop_
_entity_poly.entity_id
_entity_poly.type
_entity_poly.pdbx_seq_one_letter_code
_entity_poly.pdbx_strand_id
1 'polypeptide(L)'
;MLEPIPYSLLKDSAVFHVPVSIDEYQHAVFEDFAVEHVHIQNSNTTKHTANNEQVLLKAILFVDARRSTPNYDYMALMASAQAVGHEMTVTVTEASGGSNEYTVVVVDAAPDVPATRTHHTEIGLV
;
A
#
# COMPACT_ATOMS: atom_id res chain seq x y z
N MET A 1 -7.21 17.60 -14.70
CA MET A 1 -6.32 16.86 -13.78
C MET A 1 -6.59 17.35 -12.36
N LEU A 2 -6.84 16.45 -11.44
CA LEU A 2 -7.04 16.79 -10.05
C LEU A 2 -5.71 17.20 -9.42
N GLU A 3 -5.77 18.07 -8.42
CA GLU A 3 -4.56 18.45 -7.70
C GLU A 3 -4.02 17.27 -6.90
N PRO A 4 -2.68 17.12 -6.80
CA PRO A 4 -2.10 16.06 -5.98
C PRO A 4 -2.36 16.31 -4.49
N ILE A 5 -2.23 15.26 -3.69
CA ILE A 5 -2.31 15.39 -2.23
C ILE A 5 -1.20 16.33 -1.77
N PRO A 6 -1.51 17.36 -0.97
CA PRO A 6 -0.48 18.32 -0.52
C PRO A 6 0.64 17.63 0.25
N TYR A 7 1.89 18.07 0.03
CA TYR A 7 3.04 17.56 0.79
C TYR A 7 2.88 17.72 2.30
N SER A 8 2.12 18.71 2.74
CA SER A 8 1.83 18.91 4.16
C SER A 8 1.08 17.73 4.80
N LEU A 9 0.40 16.92 4.00
CA LEU A 9 -0.29 15.70 4.46
C LEU A 9 0.57 14.44 4.24
N LEU A 10 1.55 14.49 3.33
CA LEU A 10 2.39 13.35 2.98
C LEU A 10 3.66 13.33 3.82
N LYS A 11 3.52 13.14 5.12
CA LYS A 11 4.62 13.26 6.10
C LYS A 11 5.25 11.95 6.50
N ASP A 12 4.63 10.84 6.15
CA ASP A 12 5.03 9.52 6.58
C ASP A 12 5.85 8.80 5.51
N SER A 13 6.49 7.71 5.89
CA SER A 13 7.20 6.84 4.95
C SER A 13 6.81 5.39 5.18
N ALA A 14 7.06 4.54 4.21
CA ALA A 14 6.70 3.14 4.29
C ALA A 14 7.72 2.27 3.56
N VAL A 15 7.84 1.03 4.01
CA VAL A 15 8.61 -0.01 3.32
C VAL A 15 7.70 -1.20 3.13
N PHE A 16 7.43 -1.54 1.87
CA PHE A 16 6.63 -2.70 1.51
C PHE A 16 7.52 -3.93 1.43
N HIS A 17 7.12 -5.02 2.08
CA HIS A 17 7.79 -6.31 2.03
C HIS A 17 6.97 -7.23 1.14
N VAL A 18 7.42 -7.40 -0.10
CA VAL A 18 6.67 -8.11 -1.13
C VAL A 18 7.24 -9.50 -1.32
N PRO A 19 6.47 -10.59 -1.11
CA PRO A 19 6.95 -11.93 -1.41
C PRO A 19 7.07 -12.10 -2.93
N VAL A 20 8.25 -12.48 -3.40
CA VAL A 20 8.55 -12.60 -4.84
C VAL A 20 8.78 -14.04 -5.29
N SER A 21 9.14 -14.92 -4.36
CA SER A 21 9.35 -16.35 -4.66
C SER A 21 9.29 -17.19 -3.39
N ILE A 22 9.34 -18.50 -3.55
CA ILE A 22 9.47 -19.46 -2.46
C ILE A 22 10.77 -20.21 -2.68
N ASP A 23 11.60 -20.35 -1.64
CA ASP A 23 12.84 -21.08 -1.73
C ASP A 23 12.62 -22.61 -1.65
N GLU A 24 13.71 -23.39 -1.72
CA GLU A 24 13.64 -24.85 -1.68
C GLU A 24 13.13 -25.41 -0.34
N TYR A 25 13.15 -24.61 0.72
CA TYR A 25 12.64 -24.97 2.05
C TYR A 25 11.23 -24.45 2.31
N GLN A 26 10.53 -24.00 1.30
CA GLN A 26 9.18 -23.42 1.36
C GLN A 26 9.09 -22.11 2.17
N HIS A 27 10.21 -21.39 2.30
CA HIS A 27 10.22 -20.06 2.91
C HIS A 27 10.01 -19.00 1.84
N ALA A 28 9.20 -18.01 2.15
CA ALA A 28 9.00 -16.88 1.23
C ALA A 28 10.26 -16.01 1.18
N VAL A 29 10.63 -15.61 -0.03
CA VAL A 29 11.70 -14.64 -0.29
C VAL A 29 11.04 -13.30 -0.55
N PHE A 30 11.44 -12.27 0.21
CA PHE A 30 10.84 -10.93 0.15
C PHE A 30 11.78 -9.94 -0.52
N GLU A 31 11.19 -8.99 -1.21
CA GLU A 31 11.88 -7.82 -1.74
C GLU A 31 11.26 -6.58 -1.11
N ASP A 32 12.10 -5.64 -0.67
CA ASP A 32 11.64 -4.43 0.01
C ASP A 32 11.51 -3.27 -0.98
N PHE A 33 10.41 -2.53 -0.87
CA PHE A 33 10.13 -1.35 -1.68
C PHE A 33 9.83 -0.17 -0.75
N ALA A 34 10.80 0.72 -0.61
CA ALA A 34 10.67 1.91 0.22
C ALA A 34 9.97 3.03 -0.55
N VAL A 35 9.08 3.74 0.11
CA VAL A 35 8.39 4.90 -0.47
C VAL A 35 8.33 6.03 0.56
N GLU A 36 8.56 7.26 0.08
CA GLU A 36 8.48 8.46 0.89
C GLU A 36 7.29 9.31 0.46
N HIS A 37 6.90 10.26 1.30
CA HIS A 37 5.77 11.16 1.06
C HIS A 37 4.46 10.40 0.90
N VAL A 38 4.09 9.67 1.96
CA VAL A 38 2.83 8.96 2.06
C VAL A 38 2.08 9.45 3.31
N HIS A 39 0.82 9.06 3.45
CA HIS A 39 -0.01 9.41 4.60
C HIS A 39 -0.69 8.17 5.14
N ILE A 40 -0.53 7.91 6.42
CA ILE A 40 -1.24 6.84 7.13
C ILE A 40 -2.40 7.44 7.92
N GLN A 41 -3.58 6.85 7.78
CA GLN A 41 -4.78 7.27 8.48
C GLN A 41 -5.41 6.06 9.16
N ASN A 42 -5.72 6.19 10.45
CA ASN A 42 -6.46 5.15 11.16
C ASN A 42 -7.86 5.03 10.58
N SER A 43 -8.38 3.81 10.52
CA SER A 43 -9.66 3.53 9.89
C SER A 43 -10.42 2.46 10.67
N ASN A 44 -11.76 2.55 10.59
CA ASN A 44 -12.68 1.49 11.02
C ASN A 44 -13.57 1.05 9.85
N THR A 45 -13.14 1.34 8.63
CA THR A 45 -13.91 1.05 7.42
C THR A 45 -13.85 -0.42 7.07
N THR A 46 -14.99 -1.00 6.70
CA THR A 46 -15.05 -2.36 6.17
C THR A 46 -14.89 -2.32 4.66
N LYS A 47 -14.03 -3.18 4.13
CA LYS A 47 -13.80 -3.33 2.69
C LYS A 47 -13.95 -4.79 2.28
N HIS A 48 -14.27 -5.01 1.00
CA HIS A 48 -14.26 -6.34 0.39
C HIS A 48 -12.90 -6.59 -0.25
N THR A 49 -12.33 -7.76 0.03
CA THR A 49 -11.09 -8.20 -0.62
C THR A 49 -11.37 -8.73 -2.03
N ALA A 50 -10.32 -9.08 -2.77
CA ALA A 50 -10.45 -9.70 -4.08
C ALA A 50 -11.25 -11.01 -4.05
N ASN A 51 -11.27 -11.70 -2.92
CA ASN A 51 -12.04 -12.93 -2.70
C ASN A 51 -13.45 -12.66 -2.18
N ASN A 52 -13.90 -11.43 -2.21
CA ASN A 52 -15.20 -10.97 -1.73
C ASN A 52 -15.41 -11.23 -0.22
N GLU A 53 -14.34 -11.32 0.55
CA GLU A 53 -14.39 -11.39 2.00
C GLU A 53 -14.48 -9.99 2.60
N GLN A 54 -15.23 -9.84 3.67
CA GLN A 54 -15.35 -8.59 4.39
C GLN A 54 -14.22 -8.45 5.41
N VAL A 55 -13.47 -7.36 5.37
CA VAL A 55 -12.35 -7.09 6.27
C VAL A 55 -12.49 -5.71 6.90
N LEU A 56 -12.34 -5.62 8.21
CA LEU A 56 -12.28 -4.35 8.94
C LEU A 56 -10.86 -3.82 8.89
N LEU A 57 -10.66 -2.69 8.23
CA LEU A 57 -9.35 -2.07 8.10
C LEU A 57 -8.96 -1.34 9.39
N LYS A 58 -7.71 -1.51 9.83
CA LYS A 58 -7.14 -0.73 10.94
C LYS A 58 -6.64 0.63 10.44
N ALA A 59 -6.14 0.68 9.22
CA ALA A 59 -5.57 1.89 8.65
C ALA A 59 -5.66 1.88 7.14
N ILE A 60 -5.55 3.06 6.54
CA ILE A 60 -5.43 3.24 5.10
C ILE A 60 -4.18 4.06 4.83
N LEU A 61 -3.33 3.58 3.94
CA LEU A 61 -2.14 4.28 3.50
C LEU A 61 -2.45 4.96 2.16
N PHE A 62 -2.25 6.27 2.12
CA PHE A 62 -2.46 7.07 0.91
C PHE A 62 -1.12 7.32 0.24
N VAL A 63 -1.02 6.91 -1.03
CA VAL A 63 0.16 7.09 -1.86
C VAL A 63 -0.22 7.93 -3.05
N ASP A 64 0.35 9.14 -3.17
CA ASP A 64 0.06 10.04 -4.28
C ASP A 64 0.83 9.60 -5.53
N ALA A 65 0.15 9.57 -6.67
CA ALA A 65 0.77 9.10 -7.92
C ALA A 65 1.90 10.01 -8.41
N ARG A 66 1.93 11.27 -7.98
CA ARG A 66 2.91 12.27 -8.44
C ARG A 66 3.94 12.68 -7.38
N ARG A 67 3.57 12.65 -6.10
CA ARG A 67 4.39 13.18 -5.01
C ARG A 67 5.02 12.14 -4.13
N SER A 68 4.42 10.95 -4.02
CA SER A 68 5.07 9.83 -3.34
C SER A 68 6.17 9.27 -4.22
N THR A 69 7.34 9.03 -3.66
CA THR A 69 8.53 8.61 -4.42
C THR A 69 9.27 7.46 -3.74
N PRO A 70 9.74 6.47 -4.51
CA PRO A 70 9.45 6.23 -5.93
C PRO A 70 7.99 5.86 -6.18
N ASN A 71 7.53 5.95 -7.42
CA ASN A 71 6.18 5.57 -7.79
C ASN A 71 6.17 4.10 -8.24
N TYR A 72 5.51 3.24 -7.49
CA TYR A 72 5.38 1.81 -7.81
C TYR A 72 3.97 1.49 -8.31
N ASP A 73 3.85 0.42 -9.07
CA ASP A 73 2.56 -0.17 -9.42
C ASP A 73 2.14 -1.12 -8.29
N TYR A 74 1.40 -0.60 -7.31
CA TYR A 74 0.98 -1.37 -6.13
C TYR A 74 0.02 -2.51 -6.46
N MET A 75 -0.78 -2.36 -7.51
CA MET A 75 -1.66 -3.44 -7.99
C MET A 75 -0.82 -4.62 -8.47
N ALA A 76 0.27 -4.35 -9.19
CA ALA A 76 1.18 -5.39 -9.67
C ALA A 76 1.94 -6.04 -8.52
N LEU A 77 2.35 -5.27 -7.50
CA LEU A 77 2.99 -5.82 -6.31
C LEU A 77 2.05 -6.77 -5.55
N MET A 78 0.79 -6.38 -5.40
CA MET A 78 -0.22 -7.21 -4.75
C MET A 78 -0.49 -8.48 -5.55
N ALA A 79 -0.59 -8.38 -6.87
CA ALA A 79 -0.78 -9.54 -7.74
C ALA A 79 0.40 -10.51 -7.66
N SER A 80 1.62 -10.00 -7.57
CA SER A 80 2.83 -10.81 -7.38
C SER A 80 2.79 -11.57 -6.06
N ALA A 81 2.40 -10.90 -4.98
CA ALA A 81 2.27 -11.53 -3.66
C ALA A 81 1.22 -12.65 -3.68
N GLN A 82 0.07 -12.40 -4.32
CA GLN A 82 -0.99 -13.40 -4.44
C GLN A 82 -0.53 -14.61 -5.26
N ALA A 83 0.26 -14.40 -6.31
CA ALA A 83 0.79 -15.48 -7.12
C ALA A 83 1.75 -16.38 -6.33
N VAL A 84 2.52 -15.81 -5.40
CA VAL A 84 3.40 -16.57 -4.50
C VAL A 84 2.61 -17.28 -3.41
N GLY A 85 1.43 -16.77 -3.05
CA GLY A 85 0.58 -17.33 -2.00
C GLY A 85 0.93 -16.87 -0.59
N HIS A 86 1.66 -15.76 -0.47
CA HIS A 86 2.01 -15.14 0.80
C HIS A 86 1.48 -13.72 0.88
N GLU A 87 1.28 -13.23 2.11
CA GLU A 87 0.80 -11.88 2.34
C GLU A 87 1.91 -10.85 2.14
N MET A 88 1.55 -9.73 1.54
CA MET A 88 2.40 -8.55 1.48
C MET A 88 2.21 -7.75 2.76
N THR A 89 3.30 -7.37 3.40
CA THR A 89 3.27 -6.53 4.61
C THR A 89 3.91 -5.18 4.32
N VAL A 90 3.67 -4.22 5.21
CA VAL A 90 4.26 -2.89 5.10
C VAL A 90 4.63 -2.39 6.50
N THR A 91 5.82 -1.83 6.62
CA THR A 91 6.24 -1.12 7.82
C THR A 91 6.08 0.37 7.57
N VAL A 92 5.20 1.02 8.31
CA VAL A 92 4.92 2.45 8.18
C VAL A 92 5.61 3.20 9.30
N THR A 93 6.40 4.20 8.96
CA THR A 93 7.05 5.11 9.91
C THR A 93 6.34 6.45 9.84
N GLU A 94 5.71 6.83 10.94
CA GLU A 94 5.01 8.12 11.03
C GLU A 94 5.99 9.26 11.28
N ALA A 95 5.62 10.46 10.85
CA ALA A 95 6.42 11.67 11.06
C ALA A 95 6.68 11.95 12.54
N SER A 96 5.80 11.47 13.43
CA SER A 96 5.97 11.57 14.87
C SER A 96 7.05 10.62 15.44
N GLY A 97 7.57 9.71 14.60
CA GLY A 97 8.63 8.77 14.97
C GLY A 97 8.16 7.36 15.30
N GLY A 98 6.85 7.12 15.37
CA GLY A 98 6.29 5.78 15.58
C GLY A 98 6.41 4.92 14.34
N SER A 99 6.66 3.62 14.52
CA SER A 99 6.77 2.67 13.42
C SER A 99 5.90 1.45 13.72
N ASN A 100 5.05 1.05 12.76
CA ASN A 100 4.15 -0.10 12.90
C ASN A 100 4.17 -0.95 11.64
N GLU A 101 3.98 -2.25 11.80
CA GLU A 101 3.85 -3.18 10.69
C GLU A 101 2.39 -3.57 10.50
N TYR A 102 1.97 -3.62 9.25
CA TYR A 102 0.61 -3.99 8.85
C TYR A 102 0.64 -5.02 7.74
N THR A 103 -0.47 -5.75 7.59
CA THR A 103 -0.69 -6.61 6.42
C THR A 103 -1.53 -5.87 5.39
N VAL A 104 -1.12 -5.92 4.13
CA VAL A 104 -1.85 -5.31 3.02
C VAL A 104 -2.94 -6.26 2.56
N VAL A 105 -4.20 -5.80 2.56
CA VAL A 105 -5.35 -6.64 2.17
C VAL A 105 -6.09 -6.13 0.95
N VAL A 106 -6.00 -4.83 0.67
CA VAL A 106 -6.71 -4.19 -0.45
C VAL A 106 -5.82 -3.11 -1.06
N VAL A 107 -5.80 -3.03 -2.38
CA VAL A 107 -5.13 -1.94 -3.12
C VAL A 107 -6.16 -1.35 -4.07
N ASP A 108 -6.56 -0.11 -3.84
CA ASP A 108 -7.53 0.61 -4.66
C ASP A 108 -6.87 1.83 -5.31
N ALA A 109 -6.91 1.90 -6.64
CA ALA A 109 -6.45 3.08 -7.36
C ALA A 109 -7.60 4.06 -7.55
N ALA A 110 -7.46 5.27 -7.01
CA ALA A 110 -8.46 6.32 -7.19
C ALA A 110 -8.19 7.07 -8.49
N PRO A 111 -9.19 7.25 -9.35
CA PRO A 111 -8.99 7.88 -10.65
C PRO A 111 -8.73 9.38 -10.56
N ASP A 112 -7.93 9.88 -11.49
CA ASP A 112 -7.72 11.30 -11.76
C ASP A 112 -8.74 11.78 -12.80
N VAL A 113 -8.61 13.00 -13.25
CA VAL A 113 -9.28 13.55 -14.42
C VAL A 113 -8.21 13.90 -15.45
N PRO A 114 -8.11 13.18 -16.58
CA PRO A 114 -8.99 12.11 -17.06
C PRO A 114 -8.85 10.79 -16.26
N ALA A 115 -9.91 9.99 -16.23
CA ALA A 115 -9.97 8.75 -15.44
C ALA A 115 -9.02 7.64 -15.92
N THR A 116 -8.29 7.87 -17.00
CA THR A 116 -7.25 6.95 -17.50
C THR A 116 -5.97 7.00 -16.66
N ARG A 117 -5.88 7.93 -15.71
CA ARG A 117 -4.74 8.09 -14.81
C ARG A 117 -5.16 7.85 -13.37
N THR A 118 -4.20 7.41 -12.55
CA THR A 118 -4.39 7.28 -11.12
C THR A 118 -4.03 8.59 -10.43
N HIS A 119 -4.91 9.11 -9.60
CA HIS A 119 -4.64 10.28 -8.75
C HIS A 119 -3.83 9.87 -7.53
N HIS A 120 -4.29 8.86 -6.83
CA HIS A 120 -3.61 8.27 -5.68
C HIS A 120 -4.03 6.80 -5.53
N THR A 121 -3.30 6.07 -4.70
CA THR A 121 -3.63 4.70 -4.35
C THR A 121 -3.96 4.64 -2.86
N GLU A 122 -5.08 4.00 -2.52
CA GLU A 122 -5.48 3.74 -1.14
C GLU A 122 -5.20 2.28 -0.83
N ILE A 123 -4.33 2.05 0.15
CA ILE A 123 -3.90 0.71 0.52
C ILE A 123 -4.49 0.37 1.87
N GLY A 124 -5.41 -0.60 1.89
CA GLY A 124 -6.10 -1.05 3.09
C GLY A 124 -5.25 -1.99 3.90
N LEU A 125 -5.11 -1.71 5.20
CA LEU A 125 -4.20 -2.37 6.12
C LEU A 125 -4.94 -2.97 7.33
N VAL A 126 -4.47 -4.12 7.76
CA VAL A 126 -4.92 -4.78 9.00
C VAL A 126 -3.76 -5.13 9.91
#